data_f0921f0be50edbdb2b522c9d5ac7dd6d
#
_entry.id   f0921f0be50edbdb2b522c9d5ac7dd6d
#
_cell.length_a   1.000
_cell.length_b   1.000
_cell.length_c   1.000
_cell.angle_alpha   90.00
_cell.angle_beta   90.00
_cell.angle_gamma   90.00
#
_symmetry.space_group_name_H-M   'P 1'
#
loop_
_entity.id
_entity.type
_entity.pdbx_description
1 polymer ?
#
loop_
_entity_poly.entity_id
_entity_poly.type
_entity_poly.pdbx_seq_one_letter_code
_entity_poly.pdbx_strand_id
1 'polypeptide(L)'
;LSTTTEAYTALKLAGDPPDAAHMKRAREFILDQGGLERTRVFTRLWLALFGIWSWDRLPALPPEVIFFPSWFPLNVYDFACWARQTIVPLTVVASFRPRRSLGFGLDELRTGSPLPPRHPLSTWSGRFQVLDDWLHAYERRPIGWLRRAARHRATEWIIRRQEADGSWGGIQPPWVYSMMALNLMGYTNEHPVMRAAFDGIDGFTIHEDGLRRLEACQSPVWDTALSMIGLSDAGIRGDDPAMVRAADWLLGEEIRAKGDWTVRRPELDSAGWAFEFANDNYPDLDDTAEVVLALRRVDHPNPERALGAIDRAVRWLIGMQSSDGGWGAFDADNTRTLCRDLPFCDFGEVIDPPSADVTAHVVEMLAAVGLASERPARRGLGWLARNQEHGGSWFGRWGANHVYGTGAVVPAAVAAGISSHDPRIRQAVKWLEDHQNADGGWGEDLRSYVDPDWKGRGASTASQTAWALLALLAADERTSEAVERGVIWLAEHQTAEGTWDEPHYTGTGFPGDFYINYHLYRLAFPLQALGRYLNGERRDAR
;
A
#
# COMPACT_ATOMS: atom_id res chain seq x y z
N LEU A 1 11.46 8.94 15.25
CA LEU A 1 11.42 10.35 15.67
C LEU A 1 10.03 10.95 15.49
N SER A 2 9.49 11.04 14.27
CA SER A 2 8.21 11.70 13.96
C SER A 2 7.04 11.12 14.75
N THR A 3 6.83 9.81 14.68
CA THR A 3 5.79 9.10 15.43
C THR A 3 5.90 9.31 16.95
N THR A 4 7.13 9.27 17.49
CA THR A 4 7.38 9.52 18.93
C THR A 4 7.02 10.96 19.31
N THR A 5 7.29 11.93 18.43
CA THR A 5 6.92 13.33 18.64
C THR A 5 5.40 13.53 18.65
N GLU A 6 4.69 12.88 17.74
CA GLU A 6 3.22 12.91 17.68
C GLU A 6 2.60 12.23 18.90
N ALA A 7 3.11 11.05 19.29
CA ALA A 7 2.68 10.36 20.51
C ALA A 7 2.92 11.20 21.78
N TYR A 8 4.11 11.80 21.91
CA TYR A 8 4.42 12.69 23.03
C TYR A 8 3.43 13.88 23.09
N THR A 9 3.11 14.47 21.94
CA THR A 9 2.16 15.59 21.84
C THR A 9 0.76 15.16 22.25
N ALA A 10 0.31 13.99 21.80
CA ALA A 10 -0.99 13.43 22.15
C ALA A 10 -1.10 13.10 23.64
N LEU A 11 -0.10 12.47 24.24
CA LEU A 11 -0.06 12.15 25.66
C LEU A 11 -0.04 13.41 26.53
N LYS A 12 0.74 14.44 26.13
CA LYS A 12 0.74 15.73 26.80
C LYS A 12 -0.63 16.41 26.72
N LEU A 13 -1.32 16.30 25.58
CA LEU A 13 -2.69 16.82 25.40
C LEU A 13 -3.69 16.04 26.25
N ALA A 14 -3.49 14.75 26.44
CA ALA A 14 -4.30 13.91 27.33
C ALA A 14 -4.09 14.20 28.83
N GLY A 15 -3.04 14.97 29.17
CA GLY A 15 -2.76 15.39 30.54
C GLY A 15 -1.58 14.68 31.21
N ASP A 16 -0.82 13.87 30.49
CA ASP A 16 0.38 13.22 31.02
C ASP A 16 1.43 14.27 31.38
N PRO A 17 1.94 14.27 32.62
CA PRO A 17 2.94 15.23 33.03
C PRO A 17 4.28 14.97 32.31
N PRO A 18 4.99 16.02 31.85
CA PRO A 18 6.25 15.89 31.11
C PRO A 18 7.37 15.17 31.87
N ASP A 19 7.25 15.03 33.19
CA ASP A 19 8.20 14.33 34.06
C ASP A 19 7.85 12.85 34.30
N ALA A 20 6.72 12.36 33.80
CA ALA A 20 6.40 10.93 33.81
C ALA A 20 7.49 10.10 33.10
N ALA A 21 7.74 8.88 33.57
CA ALA A 21 8.87 8.06 33.11
C ALA A 21 8.85 7.80 31.59
N HIS A 22 7.68 7.53 31.01
CA HIS A 22 7.52 7.33 29.57
C HIS A 22 7.73 8.63 28.78
N MET A 23 7.24 9.78 29.31
CA MET A 23 7.42 11.09 28.69
C MET A 23 8.91 11.52 28.69
N LYS A 24 9.62 11.24 29.79
CA LYS A 24 11.08 11.49 29.86
C LYS A 24 11.84 10.67 28.83
N ARG A 25 11.58 9.36 28.75
CA ARG A 25 12.21 8.49 27.73
C ARG A 25 11.92 8.95 26.32
N ALA A 26 10.67 9.31 26.02
CA ALA A 26 10.28 9.83 24.70
C ALA A 26 11.02 11.14 24.37
N ARG A 27 11.08 12.09 25.33
CA ARG A 27 11.80 13.34 25.17
C ARG A 27 13.30 13.14 24.93
N GLU A 28 13.94 12.30 25.73
CA GLU A 28 15.36 11.95 25.57
C GLU A 28 15.63 11.39 24.18
N PHE A 29 14.83 10.42 23.73
CA PHE A 29 14.93 9.88 22.38
C PHE A 29 14.75 10.96 21.31
N ILE A 30 13.71 11.83 21.42
CA ILE A 30 13.46 12.89 20.45
C ILE A 30 14.64 13.85 20.36
N LEU A 31 15.20 14.28 21.51
CA LEU A 31 16.35 15.18 21.55
C LEU A 31 17.62 14.54 20.98
N ASP A 32 17.87 13.26 21.29
CA ASP A 32 19.00 12.49 20.76
C ASP A 32 18.93 12.37 19.23
N GLN A 33 17.72 12.23 18.68
CA GLN A 33 17.48 12.17 17.24
C GLN A 33 17.45 13.56 16.55
N GLY A 34 17.77 14.64 17.27
CA GLY A 34 17.89 16.00 16.75
C GLY A 34 16.66 16.87 16.89
N GLY A 35 15.69 16.48 17.73
CA GLY A 35 14.56 17.30 18.13
C GLY A 35 13.49 17.50 17.05
N LEU A 36 12.61 18.49 17.30
CA LEU A 36 11.55 18.87 16.35
C LEU A 36 12.11 19.30 14.99
N GLU A 37 13.34 19.80 14.96
CA GLU A 37 14.03 20.28 13.77
C GLU A 37 14.34 19.17 12.75
N ARG A 38 14.30 17.90 13.17
CA ARG A 38 14.55 16.71 12.33
C ARG A 38 13.31 15.87 12.03
N THR A 39 12.14 16.28 12.55
CA THR A 39 10.88 15.60 12.21
C THR A 39 10.53 15.79 10.73
N ARG A 40 9.73 14.86 10.20
CA ARG A 40 9.25 14.91 8.80
C ARG A 40 8.24 16.03 8.57
N VAL A 41 8.01 16.37 7.32
CA VAL A 41 7.13 17.47 6.91
C VAL A 41 5.71 17.29 7.47
N PHE A 42 5.15 16.09 7.43
CA PHE A 42 3.78 15.86 7.94
C PHE A 42 3.67 16.11 9.45
N THR A 43 4.64 15.68 10.26
CA THR A 43 4.68 16.01 11.69
C THR A 43 4.79 17.52 11.90
N ARG A 44 5.69 18.19 11.17
CA ARG A 44 5.81 19.65 11.24
C ARG A 44 4.55 20.38 10.78
N LEU A 45 3.79 19.81 9.84
CA LEU A 45 2.50 20.32 9.41
C LEU A 45 1.48 20.28 10.56
N TRP A 46 1.35 19.16 11.27
CA TRP A 46 0.52 19.07 12.47
C TRP A 46 0.96 20.08 13.54
N LEU A 47 2.26 20.23 13.78
CA LEU A 47 2.78 21.21 14.70
C LEU A 47 2.46 22.66 14.24
N ALA A 48 2.41 22.92 12.94
CA ALA A 48 2.01 24.23 12.41
C ALA A 48 0.51 24.50 12.58
N LEU A 49 -0.33 23.47 12.40
CA LEU A 49 -1.77 23.54 12.71
C LEU A 49 -2.02 23.89 14.18
N PHE A 50 -1.16 23.41 15.09
CA PHE A 50 -1.22 23.72 16.51
C PHE A 50 -0.46 24.99 16.92
N GLY A 51 0.14 25.72 15.96
CA GLY A 51 0.87 26.96 16.21
C GLY A 51 2.26 26.76 16.85
N ILE A 52 2.74 25.54 16.96
CA ILE A 52 4.05 25.16 17.52
C ILE A 52 5.17 25.29 16.49
N TRP A 53 4.85 25.13 15.21
CA TRP A 53 5.77 25.31 14.09
C TRP A 53 5.31 26.44 13.18
N SER A 54 6.23 27.07 12.43
CA SER A 54 5.86 28.14 11.49
C SER A 54 5.48 27.56 10.11
N TRP A 55 4.36 28.01 9.55
CA TRP A 55 3.97 27.73 8.18
C TRP A 55 5.01 28.18 7.15
N ASP A 56 5.76 29.24 7.43
CA ASP A 56 6.82 29.73 6.55
C ASP A 56 8.07 28.81 6.50
N ARG A 57 8.12 27.80 7.38
CA ARG A 57 9.19 26.79 7.43
C ARG A 57 8.74 25.42 6.89
N LEU A 58 7.52 25.32 6.41
CA LEU A 58 7.01 24.14 5.67
C LEU A 58 7.21 24.40 4.18
N PRO A 59 7.36 23.37 3.36
CA PRO A 59 7.33 23.53 1.91
C PRO A 59 6.05 24.18 1.42
N ALA A 60 6.14 25.05 0.42
CA ALA A 60 5.00 25.72 -0.16
C ALA A 60 4.14 24.74 -0.98
N LEU A 61 2.83 24.76 -0.74
CA LEU A 61 1.85 23.92 -1.42
C LEU A 61 0.72 24.80 -2.02
N PRO A 62 0.95 25.51 -3.13
CA PRO A 62 -0.04 26.39 -3.70
C PRO A 62 -1.18 25.58 -4.37
N PRO A 63 -2.46 25.89 -4.10
CA PRO A 63 -3.60 25.19 -4.71
C PRO A 63 -3.67 25.37 -6.23
N GLU A 64 -2.97 26.32 -6.80
CA GLU A 64 -2.88 26.56 -8.23
C GLU A 64 -2.33 25.39 -9.05
N VAL A 65 -1.64 24.44 -8.40
CA VAL A 65 -1.17 23.19 -9.07
C VAL A 65 -2.34 22.37 -9.62
N ILE A 66 -3.56 22.54 -9.10
CA ILE A 66 -4.77 21.86 -9.59
C ILE A 66 -5.10 22.21 -11.06
N PHE A 67 -4.57 23.29 -11.58
CA PHE A 67 -4.77 23.71 -12.97
C PHE A 67 -3.75 23.11 -13.94
N PHE A 68 -2.72 22.44 -13.43
CA PHE A 68 -1.74 21.82 -14.32
C PHE A 68 -2.39 20.68 -15.09
N PRO A 69 -2.33 20.72 -16.44
CA PRO A 69 -2.88 19.63 -17.23
C PRO A 69 -2.03 18.35 -17.07
N SER A 70 -2.61 17.19 -17.33
CA SER A 70 -1.99 15.88 -17.10
C SER A 70 -0.67 15.63 -17.87
N TRP A 71 -0.40 16.40 -18.92
CA TRP A 71 0.87 16.37 -19.67
C TRP A 71 1.97 17.25 -19.04
N PHE A 72 1.61 18.20 -18.18
CA PHE A 72 2.58 19.11 -17.55
C PHE A 72 3.30 18.39 -16.40
N PRO A 73 4.64 18.56 -16.26
CA PRO A 73 5.37 17.95 -15.16
C PRO A 73 4.85 18.40 -13.78
N LEU A 74 4.86 17.47 -12.82
CA LEU A 74 4.43 17.73 -11.44
C LEU A 74 2.94 18.12 -11.33
N ASN A 75 2.11 17.69 -12.29
CA ASN A 75 0.66 17.75 -12.14
C ASN A 75 0.19 16.75 -11.08
N VAL A 76 -1.04 16.89 -10.58
CA VAL A 76 -1.56 16.05 -9.50
C VAL A 76 -1.61 14.55 -9.85
N TYR A 77 -1.67 14.20 -11.14
CA TYR A 77 -1.69 12.80 -11.63
C TYR A 77 -0.28 12.20 -11.87
N ASP A 78 0.77 12.96 -11.60
CA ASP A 78 2.12 12.40 -11.48
C ASP A 78 2.36 11.76 -10.11
N PHE A 79 1.49 12.04 -9.14
CA PHE A 79 1.50 11.42 -7.82
C PHE A 79 0.56 10.22 -7.79
N ALA A 80 0.90 9.22 -6.99
CA ALA A 80 0.04 8.07 -6.73
C ALA A 80 -1.31 8.47 -6.11
N CYS A 81 -2.31 7.61 -6.20
CA CYS A 81 -3.67 7.90 -5.74
C CYS A 81 -3.71 8.36 -4.27
N TRP A 82 -3.04 7.66 -3.36
CA TRP A 82 -2.95 8.00 -1.94
C TRP A 82 -2.24 9.35 -1.69
N ALA A 83 -1.22 9.67 -2.49
CA ALA A 83 -0.49 10.92 -2.39
C ALA A 83 -1.31 12.09 -2.92
N ARG A 84 -1.95 11.97 -4.11
CA ARG A 84 -2.76 13.06 -4.69
C ARG A 84 -3.98 13.38 -3.83
N GLN A 85 -4.62 12.36 -3.25
CA GLN A 85 -5.75 12.55 -2.32
C GLN A 85 -5.35 13.22 -1.01
N THR A 86 -4.08 13.13 -0.63
CA THR A 86 -3.52 13.85 0.52
C THR A 86 -3.06 15.26 0.14
N ILE A 87 -2.33 15.39 -0.98
CA ILE A 87 -1.73 16.66 -1.41
C ILE A 87 -2.80 17.69 -1.79
N VAL A 88 -3.83 17.32 -2.56
CA VAL A 88 -4.84 18.28 -3.03
C VAL A 88 -5.55 18.98 -1.87
N PRO A 89 -6.12 18.29 -0.85
CA PRO A 89 -6.68 18.99 0.31
C PRO A 89 -5.63 19.76 1.10
N LEU A 90 -4.40 19.27 1.22
CA LEU A 90 -3.34 20.00 1.91
C LEU A 90 -2.98 21.33 1.22
N THR A 91 -3.07 21.43 -0.10
CA THR A 91 -2.88 22.73 -0.81
C THR A 91 -3.91 23.76 -0.35
N VAL A 92 -5.17 23.34 -0.14
CA VAL A 92 -6.22 24.21 0.39
C VAL A 92 -5.89 24.61 1.83
N VAL A 93 -5.60 23.64 2.70
CA VAL A 93 -5.25 23.89 4.12
C VAL A 93 -4.04 24.83 4.23
N ALA A 94 -2.96 24.56 3.52
CA ALA A 94 -1.74 25.38 3.52
C ALA A 94 -2.01 26.82 3.05
N SER A 95 -2.93 27.01 2.11
CA SER A 95 -3.29 28.34 1.60
C SER A 95 -4.05 29.22 2.62
N PHE A 96 -4.69 28.61 3.63
CA PHE A 96 -5.35 29.31 4.74
C PHE A 96 -4.46 29.46 5.97
N ARG A 97 -3.45 28.58 6.15
CA ARG A 97 -2.52 28.58 7.30
C ARG A 97 -3.24 28.58 8.65
N PRO A 98 -4.22 27.70 8.88
CA PRO A 98 -4.99 27.70 10.11
C PRO A 98 -4.10 27.42 11.33
N ARG A 99 -4.50 27.95 12.50
CA ARG A 99 -3.81 27.71 13.76
C ARG A 99 -4.81 27.49 14.87
N ARG A 100 -4.63 26.43 15.63
CA ARG A 100 -5.41 26.14 16.83
C ARG A 100 -4.47 25.78 17.97
N SER A 101 -4.33 26.67 18.95
CA SER A 101 -3.46 26.43 20.10
C SER A 101 -3.97 25.25 20.93
N LEU A 102 -3.04 24.40 21.38
CA LEU A 102 -3.30 23.32 22.34
C LEU A 102 -3.25 23.81 23.81
N GLY A 103 -2.92 25.08 24.05
CA GLY A 103 -2.73 25.62 25.40
C GLY A 103 -1.35 25.35 26.00
N PHE A 104 -0.48 24.63 25.29
CA PHE A 104 0.91 24.36 25.69
C PHE A 104 1.84 24.40 24.48
N GLY A 105 3.15 24.51 24.74
CA GLY A 105 4.22 24.37 23.75
C GLY A 105 4.96 23.07 23.87
N LEU A 106 5.95 22.87 22.99
CA LEU A 106 6.86 21.72 22.94
C LEU A 106 8.33 22.19 22.91
N ASP A 107 8.65 23.30 23.59
CA ASP A 107 10.00 23.88 23.57
C ASP A 107 11.02 22.92 24.18
N GLU A 108 10.59 22.06 25.09
CA GLU A 108 11.42 20.99 25.68
C GLU A 108 11.85 19.90 24.69
N LEU A 109 11.28 19.86 23.49
CA LEU A 109 11.66 18.94 22.42
C LEU A 109 12.55 19.60 21.35
N ARG A 110 12.93 20.87 21.53
CA ARG A 110 13.78 21.59 20.59
C ARG A 110 15.24 21.46 20.97
N THR A 111 16.07 21.23 19.97
CA THR A 111 17.53 21.26 20.16
C THR A 111 18.12 22.64 19.87
N GLY A 112 17.39 23.53 19.20
CA GLY A 112 17.92 24.77 18.67
C GLY A 112 18.88 24.58 17.50
N SER A 113 19.06 23.37 17.04
CA SER A 113 19.94 23.06 15.91
C SER A 113 19.42 23.69 14.61
N PRO A 114 20.30 24.12 13.71
CA PRO A 114 19.88 24.61 12.41
C PRO A 114 19.16 23.49 11.63
N LEU A 115 18.20 23.87 10.78
CA LEU A 115 17.60 22.93 9.84
C LEU A 115 18.69 22.28 8.96
N PRO A 116 18.43 21.09 8.39
CA PRO A 116 19.37 20.44 7.48
C PRO A 116 19.88 21.42 6.42
N PRO A 117 21.16 21.33 6.05
CA PRO A 117 21.71 22.17 4.98
C PRO A 117 20.96 21.91 3.67
N ARG A 118 20.90 22.92 2.82
CA ARG A 118 20.27 22.78 1.50
C ARG A 118 21.08 21.81 0.63
N HIS A 119 20.34 21.08 -0.20
CA HIS A 119 20.96 20.24 -1.22
C HIS A 119 21.71 21.07 -2.27
N PRO A 120 22.77 20.53 -2.88
CA PRO A 120 23.49 21.20 -3.97
C PRO A 120 22.56 21.49 -5.16
N LEU A 121 22.75 22.63 -5.82
CA LEU A 121 21.96 23.01 -7.01
C LEU A 121 22.17 22.07 -8.23
N SER A 122 23.19 21.22 -8.16
CA SER A 122 23.39 20.14 -9.15
C SER A 122 22.34 19.03 -9.04
N THR A 123 21.65 18.92 -7.92
CA THR A 123 20.59 17.94 -7.66
C THR A 123 19.19 18.54 -7.92
N TRP A 124 18.20 17.69 -8.21
CA TRP A 124 16.81 18.13 -8.33
C TRP A 124 16.27 18.66 -7.00
N SER A 125 16.56 17.98 -5.90
CA SER A 125 16.16 18.43 -4.54
C SER A 125 16.65 19.86 -4.27
N GLY A 126 17.91 20.19 -4.62
CA GLY A 126 18.44 21.57 -4.47
C GLY A 126 17.72 22.59 -5.36
N ARG A 127 17.39 22.21 -6.60
CA ARG A 127 16.62 23.08 -7.52
C ARG A 127 15.20 23.30 -7.03
N PHE A 128 14.56 22.27 -6.48
CA PHE A 128 13.24 22.41 -5.89
C PHE A 128 13.22 23.25 -4.62
N GLN A 129 14.30 23.26 -3.83
CA GLN A 129 14.41 24.16 -2.70
C GLN A 129 14.48 25.64 -3.15
N VAL A 130 15.09 25.93 -4.30
CA VAL A 130 15.06 27.29 -4.89
C VAL A 130 13.66 27.61 -5.42
N LEU A 131 12.99 26.65 -6.08
CA LEU A 131 11.61 26.83 -6.51
C LEU A 131 10.69 27.09 -5.31
N ASP A 132 10.91 26.40 -4.21
CA ASP A 132 10.16 26.58 -2.96
C ASP A 132 10.28 28.01 -2.41
N ASP A 133 11.49 28.61 -2.46
CA ASP A 133 11.69 30.03 -2.10
C ASP A 133 10.84 30.97 -2.98
N TRP A 134 10.76 30.69 -4.29
CA TRP A 134 9.91 31.47 -5.19
C TRP A 134 8.42 31.29 -4.89
N LEU A 135 8.00 30.06 -4.60
CA LEU A 135 6.65 29.77 -4.19
C LEU A 135 6.30 30.46 -2.87
N HIS A 136 7.19 30.50 -1.91
CA HIS A 136 7.01 31.29 -0.67
C HIS A 136 6.90 32.80 -0.93
N ALA A 137 7.63 33.32 -1.90
CA ALA A 137 7.47 34.74 -2.30
C ALA A 137 6.09 34.99 -2.92
N TYR A 138 5.60 34.04 -3.77
CA TYR A 138 4.24 34.08 -4.31
C TYR A 138 3.18 33.95 -3.20
N GLU A 139 3.35 33.03 -2.26
CA GLU A 139 2.41 32.82 -1.14
C GLU A 139 2.20 34.07 -0.26
N ARG A 140 3.18 34.95 -0.19
CA ARG A 140 3.03 36.24 0.55
C ARG A 140 2.11 37.23 -0.16
N ARG A 141 2.00 37.16 -1.50
CA ARG A 141 1.16 38.04 -2.33
C ARG A 141 0.57 37.28 -3.52
N PRO A 142 -0.32 36.31 -3.28
CA PRO A 142 -0.88 35.49 -4.34
C PRO A 142 -1.81 36.33 -5.24
N ILE A 143 -1.98 35.90 -6.49
CA ILE A 143 -2.97 36.48 -7.39
C ILE A 143 -4.37 36.08 -6.90
N GLY A 144 -5.08 37.02 -6.28
CA GLY A 144 -6.28 36.75 -5.49
C GLY A 144 -7.42 36.06 -6.24
N TRP A 145 -7.66 36.41 -7.51
CA TRP A 145 -8.70 35.73 -8.29
C TRP A 145 -8.29 34.29 -8.66
N LEU A 146 -7.02 34.07 -8.99
CA LEU A 146 -6.48 32.74 -9.34
C LEU A 146 -6.50 31.82 -8.11
N ARG A 147 -6.05 32.33 -6.95
CA ARG A 147 -6.10 31.61 -5.66
C ARG A 147 -7.52 31.17 -5.31
N ARG A 148 -8.51 32.06 -5.49
CA ARG A 148 -9.93 31.71 -5.23
C ARG A 148 -10.41 30.61 -6.18
N ALA A 149 -10.13 30.76 -7.47
CA ALA A 149 -10.50 29.75 -8.47
C ALA A 149 -9.84 28.39 -8.20
N ALA A 150 -8.55 28.38 -7.81
CA ALA A 150 -7.82 27.18 -7.46
C ALA A 150 -8.41 26.46 -6.24
N ARG A 151 -8.71 27.19 -5.16
CA ARG A 151 -9.38 26.64 -3.98
C ARG A 151 -10.75 26.02 -4.32
N HIS A 152 -11.57 26.69 -5.12
CA HIS A 152 -12.86 26.15 -5.56
C HIS A 152 -12.67 24.88 -6.40
N ARG A 153 -11.74 24.89 -7.34
CA ARG A 153 -11.46 23.72 -8.18
C ARG A 153 -10.93 22.52 -7.36
N ALA A 154 -10.06 22.78 -6.38
CA ALA A 154 -9.59 21.75 -5.45
C ALA A 154 -10.73 21.21 -4.57
N THR A 155 -11.61 22.08 -4.08
CA THR A 155 -12.81 21.69 -3.31
C THR A 155 -13.74 20.80 -4.11
N GLU A 156 -14.04 21.14 -5.37
CA GLU A 156 -14.82 20.29 -6.27
C GLU A 156 -14.15 18.94 -6.51
N TRP A 157 -12.83 18.95 -6.67
CA TRP A 157 -12.04 17.72 -6.84
C TRP A 157 -12.14 16.82 -5.61
N ILE A 158 -12.05 17.37 -4.40
CA ILE A 158 -12.19 16.65 -3.12
C ILE A 158 -13.60 16.05 -3.01
N ILE A 159 -14.66 16.85 -3.19
CA ILE A 159 -16.05 16.39 -3.03
C ILE A 159 -16.38 15.24 -3.99
N ARG A 160 -15.90 15.30 -5.23
CA ARG A 160 -16.14 14.24 -6.23
C ARG A 160 -15.47 12.91 -5.92
N ARG A 161 -14.57 12.88 -4.95
CA ARG A 161 -13.81 11.69 -4.54
C ARG A 161 -14.14 11.21 -3.15
N GLN A 162 -15.21 11.75 -2.58
CA GLN A 162 -15.78 11.15 -1.40
C GLN A 162 -16.44 9.83 -1.79
N GLU A 163 -16.08 8.76 -1.12
CA GLU A 163 -16.61 7.43 -1.35
C GLU A 163 -17.94 7.22 -0.61
N ALA A 164 -18.62 6.10 -0.90
CA ALA A 164 -19.95 5.82 -0.38
C ALA A 164 -20.00 5.70 1.16
N ASP A 165 -18.90 5.29 1.78
CA ASP A 165 -18.71 5.22 3.23
C ASP A 165 -18.34 6.55 3.88
N GLY A 166 -18.25 7.61 3.11
CA GLY A 166 -17.85 8.94 3.56
C GLY A 166 -16.34 9.19 3.59
N SER A 167 -15.53 8.20 3.23
CA SER A 167 -14.07 8.27 3.22
C SER A 167 -13.49 8.96 1.98
N TRP A 168 -12.18 9.10 1.99
CA TRP A 168 -11.33 9.37 0.83
C TRP A 168 -10.18 8.38 0.84
N GLY A 169 -10.16 7.44 -0.09
CA GLY A 169 -9.10 6.46 -0.28
C GLY A 169 -8.91 5.45 0.85
N GLY A 170 -9.93 5.25 1.70
CA GLY A 170 -9.93 4.24 2.76
C GLY A 170 -8.83 4.38 3.82
N ILE A 171 -8.13 5.53 3.91
CA ILE A 171 -7.06 5.78 4.88
C ILE A 171 -7.18 7.15 5.55
N GLN A 172 -6.67 7.27 6.77
CA GLN A 172 -6.82 8.46 7.61
C GLN A 172 -6.30 9.78 6.98
N PRO A 173 -5.10 9.88 6.34
CA PRO A 173 -4.57 11.18 5.94
C PRO A 173 -5.42 11.93 4.91
N PRO A 174 -5.81 11.35 3.76
CA PRO A 174 -6.67 12.05 2.82
C PRO A 174 -8.03 12.41 3.42
N TRP A 175 -8.58 11.58 4.28
CA TRP A 175 -9.86 11.80 4.94
C TRP A 175 -9.83 13.06 5.83
N VAL A 176 -8.92 13.09 6.80
CA VAL A 176 -8.82 14.20 7.76
C VAL A 176 -8.45 15.51 7.08
N TYR A 177 -7.52 15.50 6.12
CA TYR A 177 -7.14 16.72 5.40
C TYR A 177 -8.26 17.22 4.46
N SER A 178 -9.06 16.31 3.88
CA SER A 178 -10.25 16.69 3.11
C SER A 178 -11.30 17.39 3.99
N MET A 179 -11.59 16.83 5.16
CA MET A 179 -12.51 17.47 6.12
C MET A 179 -12.00 18.85 6.55
N MET A 180 -10.72 19.01 6.86
CA MET A 180 -10.12 20.30 7.20
C MET A 180 -10.23 21.31 6.05
N ALA A 181 -9.93 20.88 4.82
CA ALA A 181 -10.03 21.73 3.64
C ALA A 181 -11.46 22.20 3.38
N LEU A 182 -12.44 21.30 3.46
CA LEU A 182 -13.86 21.60 3.30
C LEU A 182 -14.35 22.57 4.38
N ASN A 183 -13.98 22.34 5.64
CA ASN A 183 -14.34 23.25 6.75
C ASN A 183 -13.78 24.66 6.53
N LEU A 184 -12.52 24.79 6.10
CA LEU A 184 -11.89 26.08 5.77
C LEU A 184 -12.56 26.77 4.58
N MET A 185 -13.18 26.01 3.69
CA MET A 185 -13.97 26.52 2.56
C MET A 185 -15.42 26.87 2.93
N GLY A 186 -15.81 26.70 4.21
CA GLY A 186 -17.12 27.08 4.76
C GLY A 186 -18.16 25.94 4.77
N TYR A 187 -17.77 24.71 4.51
CA TYR A 187 -18.66 23.56 4.68
C TYR A 187 -18.82 23.26 6.17
N THR A 188 -20.04 23.41 6.68
CA THR A 188 -20.35 23.16 8.10
C THR A 188 -20.48 21.66 8.39
N ASN A 189 -20.46 21.28 9.66
CA ASN A 189 -20.59 19.87 10.06
C ASN A 189 -21.95 19.26 9.65
N GLU A 190 -22.96 20.09 9.42
CA GLU A 190 -24.31 19.68 8.98
C GLU A 190 -24.39 19.43 7.47
N HIS A 191 -23.37 19.87 6.70
CA HIS A 191 -23.34 19.63 5.26
C HIS A 191 -23.27 18.12 4.98
N PRO A 192 -24.02 17.57 4.01
CA PRO A 192 -24.06 16.12 3.77
C PRO A 192 -22.68 15.47 3.64
N VAL A 193 -21.76 16.10 2.90
CA VAL A 193 -20.37 15.62 2.72
C VAL A 193 -19.62 15.51 4.05
N MET A 194 -19.77 16.53 4.94
CA MET A 194 -19.10 16.53 6.24
C MET A 194 -19.73 15.52 7.19
N ARG A 195 -21.05 15.39 7.16
CA ARG A 195 -21.76 14.40 7.98
C ARG A 195 -21.35 12.99 7.60
N ALA A 196 -21.39 12.66 6.31
CA ALA A 196 -20.93 11.36 5.82
C ALA A 196 -19.47 11.05 6.25
N ALA A 197 -18.60 12.07 6.20
CA ALA A 197 -17.21 11.92 6.63
C ALA A 197 -17.08 11.62 8.14
N PHE A 198 -17.89 12.26 9.00
CA PHE A 198 -17.88 11.95 10.44
C PHE A 198 -18.46 10.59 10.74
N ASP A 199 -19.59 10.23 10.11
CA ASP A 199 -20.22 8.92 10.27
C ASP A 199 -19.26 7.79 9.82
N GLY A 200 -18.54 8.00 8.71
CA GLY A 200 -17.55 7.08 8.22
C GLY A 200 -16.36 6.89 9.17
N ILE A 201 -15.83 7.97 9.79
CA ILE A 201 -14.75 7.86 10.79
C ILE A 201 -15.20 7.04 12.00
N ASP A 202 -16.45 7.21 12.43
CA ASP A 202 -16.98 6.40 13.54
C ASP A 202 -17.07 4.92 13.14
N GLY A 203 -17.46 4.61 11.91
CA GLY A 203 -17.44 3.24 11.34
C GLY A 203 -16.03 2.65 11.16
N PHE A 204 -15.02 3.52 11.00
CA PHE A 204 -13.61 3.15 10.86
C PHE A 204 -12.88 3.07 12.22
N THR A 205 -13.60 3.31 13.32
CA THR A 205 -13.06 3.30 14.67
C THR A 205 -13.43 2.01 15.38
N ILE A 206 -12.43 1.22 15.76
CA ILE A 206 -12.59 0.03 16.59
C ILE A 206 -12.82 0.46 18.03
N HIS A 207 -13.90 -0.05 18.64
CA HIS A 207 -14.22 0.10 20.05
C HIS A 207 -14.09 -1.26 20.76
N GLU A 208 -13.07 -1.42 21.57
CA GLU A 208 -12.76 -2.69 22.22
C GLU A 208 -12.23 -2.42 23.64
N ASP A 209 -12.75 -3.11 24.63
CA ASP A 209 -12.33 -3.03 26.05
C ASP A 209 -12.29 -1.60 26.62
N GLY A 210 -13.19 -0.72 26.17
CA GLY A 210 -13.23 0.68 26.56
C GLY A 210 -12.16 1.56 25.91
N LEU A 211 -11.39 1.02 24.99
CA LEU A 211 -10.40 1.73 24.17
C LEU A 211 -10.99 2.07 22.81
N ARG A 212 -10.40 3.08 22.18
CA ARG A 212 -10.68 3.47 20.79
C ARG A 212 -9.39 3.44 20.00
N ARG A 213 -9.44 2.86 18.83
CA ARG A 213 -8.35 2.94 17.84
C ARG A 213 -8.92 3.09 16.44
N LEU A 214 -8.31 3.94 15.65
CA LEU A 214 -8.63 4.07 14.23
C LEU A 214 -7.94 2.93 13.47
N GLU A 215 -8.64 2.29 12.56
CA GLU A 215 -8.04 1.31 11.66
C GLU A 215 -7.01 1.97 10.75
N ALA A 216 -6.00 1.20 10.33
CA ALA A 216 -5.02 1.66 9.35
C ALA A 216 -5.62 1.67 7.94
N CYS A 217 -6.32 0.60 7.61
CA CYS A 217 -7.08 0.36 6.38
C CYS A 217 -8.04 -0.81 6.62
N GLN A 218 -8.97 -1.04 5.71
CA GLN A 218 -9.84 -2.21 5.66
C GLN A 218 -9.60 -2.93 4.34
N SER A 219 -9.58 -4.26 4.35
CA SER A 219 -9.18 -5.09 3.20
C SER A 219 -10.18 -6.20 2.86
N PRO A 220 -11.49 -5.93 2.82
CA PRO A 220 -12.49 -6.99 2.69
C PRO A 220 -12.39 -7.74 1.37
N VAL A 221 -12.03 -7.09 0.29
CA VAL A 221 -11.89 -7.72 -1.04
C VAL A 221 -10.66 -8.62 -1.08
N TRP A 222 -9.50 -8.10 -0.66
CA TRP A 222 -8.25 -8.84 -0.55
C TRP A 222 -8.39 -10.07 0.35
N ASP A 223 -8.95 -9.87 1.54
CA ASP A 223 -9.15 -10.93 2.53
C ASP A 223 -10.09 -12.03 2.02
N THR A 224 -11.17 -11.65 1.33
CA THR A 224 -12.11 -12.60 0.75
C THR A 224 -11.46 -13.39 -0.39
N ALA A 225 -10.76 -12.74 -1.31
CA ALA A 225 -10.09 -13.40 -2.42
C ALA A 225 -9.02 -14.39 -1.94
N LEU A 226 -8.12 -13.97 -1.05
CA LEU A 226 -7.08 -14.84 -0.49
C LEU A 226 -7.66 -16.01 0.31
N SER A 227 -8.74 -15.78 1.07
CA SER A 227 -9.43 -16.85 1.81
C SER A 227 -10.04 -17.90 0.86
N MET A 228 -10.69 -17.46 -0.21
CA MET A 228 -11.25 -18.37 -1.22
C MET A 228 -10.16 -19.21 -1.90
N ILE A 229 -9.03 -18.59 -2.24
CA ILE A 229 -7.88 -19.29 -2.83
C ILE A 229 -7.32 -20.32 -1.84
N GLY A 230 -7.09 -19.92 -0.58
CA GLY A 230 -6.58 -20.81 0.45
C GLY A 230 -7.51 -22.00 0.74
N LEU A 231 -8.79 -21.76 0.86
CA LEU A 231 -9.79 -22.81 1.06
C LEU A 231 -9.86 -23.78 -0.14
N SER A 232 -9.81 -23.27 -1.36
CA SER A 232 -9.77 -24.10 -2.57
C SER A 232 -8.50 -24.96 -2.64
N ASP A 233 -7.33 -24.37 -2.35
CA ASP A 233 -6.06 -25.09 -2.32
C ASP A 233 -6.04 -26.15 -1.20
N ALA A 234 -6.75 -25.94 -0.09
CA ALA A 234 -6.96 -26.91 0.97
C ALA A 234 -7.98 -28.02 0.63
N GLY A 235 -8.66 -27.92 -0.51
CA GLY A 235 -9.57 -28.93 -1.03
C GLY A 235 -11.05 -28.67 -0.81
N ILE A 236 -11.45 -27.46 -0.38
CA ILE A 236 -12.85 -27.03 -0.38
C ILE A 236 -13.31 -26.93 -1.83
N ARG A 237 -14.47 -27.49 -2.12
CA ARG A 237 -15.02 -27.57 -3.49
C ARG A 237 -15.55 -26.22 -3.95
N GLY A 238 -15.53 -26.00 -5.25
CA GLY A 238 -16.05 -24.77 -5.86
C GLY A 238 -17.57 -24.58 -5.71
N ASP A 239 -18.33 -25.67 -5.48
CA ASP A 239 -19.78 -25.64 -5.20
C ASP A 239 -20.13 -25.51 -3.70
N ASP A 240 -19.14 -25.38 -2.82
CA ASP A 240 -19.39 -25.15 -1.39
C ASP A 240 -20.18 -23.85 -1.18
N PRO A 241 -21.24 -23.87 -0.34
CA PRO A 241 -22.05 -22.68 -0.09
C PRO A 241 -21.28 -21.46 0.43
N ALA A 242 -20.18 -21.65 1.14
CA ALA A 242 -19.34 -20.53 1.60
C ALA A 242 -18.58 -19.89 0.44
N MET A 243 -18.03 -20.73 -0.47
CA MET A 243 -17.35 -20.26 -1.68
C MET A 243 -18.30 -19.51 -2.61
N VAL A 244 -19.52 -20.03 -2.79
CA VAL A 244 -20.54 -19.37 -3.62
C VAL A 244 -20.97 -18.03 -3.02
N ARG A 245 -21.23 -17.96 -1.71
CA ARG A 245 -21.58 -16.69 -1.05
C ARG A 245 -20.46 -15.64 -1.14
N ALA A 246 -19.19 -16.06 -0.96
CA ALA A 246 -18.05 -15.18 -1.12
C ALA A 246 -17.94 -14.65 -2.55
N ALA A 247 -18.15 -15.52 -3.54
CA ALA A 247 -18.18 -15.12 -4.95
C ALA A 247 -19.35 -14.16 -5.25
N ASP A 248 -20.54 -14.42 -4.70
CA ASP A 248 -21.69 -13.51 -4.86
C ASP A 248 -21.40 -12.12 -4.29
N TRP A 249 -20.74 -12.06 -3.14
CA TRP A 249 -20.33 -10.79 -2.53
C TRP A 249 -19.31 -10.08 -3.41
N LEU A 250 -18.21 -10.74 -3.82
CA LEU A 250 -17.22 -10.15 -4.73
C LEU A 250 -17.85 -9.65 -6.03
N LEU A 251 -18.77 -10.43 -6.62
CA LEU A 251 -19.49 -10.00 -7.83
C LEU A 251 -20.43 -8.81 -7.60
N GLY A 252 -20.82 -8.55 -6.35
CA GLY A 252 -21.56 -7.36 -5.94
C GLY A 252 -20.68 -6.12 -5.82
N GLU A 253 -19.39 -6.30 -5.47
CA GLU A 253 -18.41 -5.22 -5.28
C GLU A 253 -17.70 -4.82 -6.58
N GLU A 254 -18.02 -5.41 -7.74
CA GLU A 254 -17.42 -5.04 -9.02
C GLU A 254 -17.62 -3.55 -9.35
N ILE A 255 -16.55 -2.80 -9.46
CA ILE A 255 -16.58 -1.38 -9.80
C ILE A 255 -16.89 -1.20 -11.29
N ARG A 256 -17.92 -0.40 -11.58
CA ARG A 256 -18.36 -0.06 -12.94
C ARG A 256 -18.28 1.44 -13.22
N ALA A 257 -17.82 2.21 -12.23
CA ALA A 257 -17.61 3.66 -12.35
C ALA A 257 -16.24 3.97 -12.95
N LYS A 258 -16.12 5.11 -13.62
CA LYS A 258 -14.84 5.64 -14.10
C LYS A 258 -14.15 6.42 -12.99
N GLY A 259 -12.96 6.01 -12.61
CA GLY A 259 -12.13 6.66 -11.60
C GLY A 259 -10.97 7.47 -12.19
N ASP A 260 -10.02 7.83 -11.35
CA ASP A 260 -8.86 8.68 -11.69
C ASP A 260 -7.90 8.04 -12.72
N TRP A 261 -7.84 6.72 -12.77
CA TRP A 261 -7.06 5.96 -13.75
C TRP A 261 -7.40 6.33 -15.20
N THR A 262 -8.62 6.83 -15.46
CA THR A 262 -9.08 7.28 -16.79
C THR A 262 -8.27 8.47 -17.33
N VAL A 263 -7.59 9.22 -16.48
CA VAL A 263 -6.69 10.31 -16.92
C VAL A 263 -5.55 9.78 -17.79
N ARG A 264 -5.07 8.56 -17.49
CA ARG A 264 -4.03 7.89 -18.27
C ARG A 264 -4.59 6.92 -19.31
N ARG A 265 -5.82 6.41 -19.10
CA ARG A 265 -6.47 5.38 -19.93
C ARG A 265 -7.93 5.77 -20.24
N PRO A 266 -8.19 6.90 -20.92
CA PRO A 266 -9.55 7.45 -21.09
C PRO A 266 -10.50 6.55 -21.88
N GLU A 267 -9.96 5.73 -22.80
CA GLU A 267 -10.76 4.85 -23.67
C GLU A 267 -11.05 3.48 -23.05
N LEU A 268 -10.50 3.20 -21.85
CA LEU A 268 -10.68 1.91 -21.21
C LEU A 268 -12.04 1.86 -20.47
N ASP A 269 -12.76 0.75 -20.63
CA ASP A 269 -13.99 0.50 -19.90
C ASP A 269 -13.71 0.21 -18.43
N SER A 270 -14.64 0.61 -17.56
CA SER A 270 -14.51 0.42 -16.11
C SER A 270 -14.72 -1.03 -15.72
N ALA A 271 -13.82 -1.54 -14.90
CA ALA A 271 -13.92 -2.83 -14.22
C ALA A 271 -12.94 -2.86 -13.05
N GLY A 272 -12.95 -3.94 -12.27
CA GLY A 272 -12.03 -4.19 -11.18
C GLY A 272 -12.69 -4.09 -9.81
N TRP A 273 -11.88 -4.22 -8.78
CA TRP A 273 -12.27 -4.17 -7.39
C TRP A 273 -11.36 -3.25 -6.62
N ALA A 274 -11.92 -2.57 -5.62
CA ALA A 274 -11.12 -1.84 -4.64
C ALA A 274 -10.59 -2.80 -3.58
N PHE A 275 -9.57 -2.37 -2.86
CA PHE A 275 -9.04 -3.04 -1.68
C PHE A 275 -10.01 -2.93 -0.49
N GLU A 276 -10.61 -1.75 -0.31
CA GLU A 276 -11.53 -1.39 0.76
C GLU A 276 -12.99 -1.70 0.41
N PHE A 277 -13.91 -1.50 1.37
CA PHE A 277 -15.36 -1.56 1.12
C PHE A 277 -15.87 -0.50 0.14
N ALA A 278 -15.27 0.69 0.16
CA ALA A 278 -15.64 1.78 -0.72
C ALA A 278 -14.40 2.58 -1.14
N ASN A 279 -13.96 2.38 -2.36
CA ASN A 279 -12.88 3.16 -3.00
C ASN A 279 -13.01 3.09 -4.53
N ASP A 280 -14.20 3.37 -5.05
CA ASP A 280 -14.57 3.20 -6.47
C ASP A 280 -13.77 4.07 -7.42
N ASN A 281 -13.22 5.19 -6.93
CA ASN A 281 -12.33 6.03 -7.72
C ASN A 281 -10.98 5.36 -8.02
N TYR A 282 -10.61 4.33 -7.24
CA TYR A 282 -9.28 3.71 -7.27
C TYR A 282 -9.36 2.19 -7.17
N PRO A 283 -9.92 1.51 -8.20
CA PRO A 283 -9.84 0.05 -8.25
C PRO A 283 -8.37 -0.37 -8.23
N ASP A 284 -8.09 -1.42 -7.45
CA ASP A 284 -6.76 -1.98 -7.24
C ASP A 284 -6.46 -3.07 -8.27
N LEU A 285 -5.28 -3.04 -8.88
CA LEU A 285 -4.88 -4.02 -9.89
C LEU A 285 -4.54 -5.37 -9.27
N ASP A 286 -3.97 -5.34 -8.07
CA ASP A 286 -3.58 -6.54 -7.32
C ASP A 286 -4.83 -7.31 -6.85
N ASP A 287 -5.73 -6.60 -6.16
CA ASP A 287 -7.03 -7.14 -5.75
C ASP A 287 -7.82 -7.69 -6.95
N THR A 288 -7.84 -6.95 -8.04
CA THR A 288 -8.55 -7.38 -9.25
C THR A 288 -7.97 -8.68 -9.81
N ALA A 289 -6.65 -8.86 -9.78
CA ALA A 289 -6.02 -10.11 -10.23
C ALA A 289 -6.38 -11.28 -9.30
N GLU A 290 -6.28 -11.08 -7.99
CA GLU A 290 -6.59 -12.11 -6.99
C GLU A 290 -8.10 -12.47 -6.98
N VAL A 291 -8.99 -11.51 -7.17
CA VAL A 291 -10.44 -11.77 -7.33
C VAL A 291 -10.72 -12.63 -8.56
N VAL A 292 -10.06 -12.37 -9.68
CA VAL A 292 -10.20 -13.24 -10.87
C VAL A 292 -9.71 -14.65 -10.57
N LEU A 293 -8.56 -14.80 -9.88
CA LEU A 293 -8.05 -16.11 -9.47
C LEU A 293 -9.00 -16.84 -8.50
N ALA A 294 -9.62 -16.11 -7.57
CA ALA A 294 -10.61 -16.65 -6.63
C ALA A 294 -11.90 -17.08 -7.34
N LEU A 295 -12.49 -16.22 -8.18
CA LEU A 295 -13.72 -16.51 -8.90
C LEU A 295 -13.58 -17.72 -9.84
N ARG A 296 -12.41 -17.96 -10.42
CA ARG A 296 -12.15 -19.13 -11.25
C ARG A 296 -12.17 -20.47 -10.50
N ARG A 297 -12.12 -20.44 -9.18
CA ARG A 297 -12.17 -21.63 -8.31
C ARG A 297 -13.58 -21.99 -7.86
N VAL A 298 -14.58 -21.20 -8.26
CA VAL A 298 -15.98 -21.37 -7.83
C VAL A 298 -16.85 -21.91 -8.94
N ASP A 299 -17.63 -22.96 -8.63
CA ASP A 299 -18.68 -23.49 -9.50
C ASP A 299 -19.98 -22.68 -9.25
N HIS A 300 -19.96 -21.44 -9.73
CA HIS A 300 -21.05 -20.48 -9.45
C HIS A 300 -22.35 -20.89 -10.15
N PRO A 301 -23.52 -20.84 -9.47
CA PRO A 301 -24.81 -21.20 -10.06
C PRO A 301 -25.21 -20.39 -11.31
N ASN A 302 -24.69 -19.14 -11.40
CA ASN A 302 -24.81 -18.32 -12.60
C ASN A 302 -23.41 -18.09 -13.19
N PRO A 303 -22.90 -19.02 -14.02
CA PRO A 303 -21.55 -18.93 -14.55
C PRO A 303 -21.37 -17.75 -15.51
N GLU A 304 -22.41 -17.31 -16.21
CA GLU A 304 -22.32 -16.17 -17.13
C GLU A 304 -22.00 -14.86 -16.39
N ARG A 305 -22.57 -14.69 -15.18
CA ARG A 305 -22.28 -13.52 -14.33
C ARG A 305 -20.80 -13.48 -13.93
N ALA A 306 -20.27 -14.61 -13.45
CA ALA A 306 -18.87 -14.72 -13.05
C ALA A 306 -17.91 -14.55 -14.25
N LEU A 307 -18.16 -15.26 -15.35
CA LEU A 307 -17.35 -15.17 -16.56
C LEU A 307 -17.37 -13.75 -17.16
N GLY A 308 -18.52 -13.09 -17.13
CA GLY A 308 -18.65 -11.71 -17.60
C GLY A 308 -17.82 -10.71 -16.77
N ALA A 309 -17.80 -10.87 -15.45
CA ALA A 309 -16.98 -10.04 -14.55
C ALA A 309 -15.47 -10.31 -14.78
N ILE A 310 -15.07 -11.58 -14.86
CA ILE A 310 -13.70 -11.99 -15.18
C ILE A 310 -13.24 -11.38 -16.50
N ASP A 311 -14.04 -11.48 -17.57
CA ASP A 311 -13.68 -10.97 -18.88
C ASP A 311 -13.48 -9.44 -18.89
N ARG A 312 -14.32 -8.69 -18.17
CA ARG A 312 -14.14 -7.24 -18.01
C ARG A 312 -12.87 -6.91 -17.22
N ALA A 313 -12.64 -7.59 -16.11
CA ALA A 313 -11.45 -7.40 -15.27
C ALA A 313 -10.16 -7.69 -16.05
N VAL A 314 -10.10 -8.77 -16.79
CA VAL A 314 -8.95 -9.13 -17.64
C VAL A 314 -8.66 -8.05 -18.67
N ARG A 315 -9.69 -7.54 -19.37
CA ARG A 315 -9.51 -6.45 -20.34
C ARG A 315 -9.01 -5.17 -19.66
N TRP A 316 -9.54 -4.85 -18.48
CA TRP A 316 -9.13 -3.68 -17.73
C TRP A 316 -7.67 -3.82 -17.26
N LEU A 317 -7.26 -4.93 -16.66
CA LEU A 317 -5.89 -5.19 -16.24
C LEU A 317 -4.89 -5.13 -17.41
N ILE A 318 -5.24 -5.69 -18.56
CA ILE A 318 -4.43 -5.58 -19.78
C ILE A 318 -4.27 -4.12 -20.21
N GLY A 319 -5.34 -3.33 -20.17
CA GLY A 319 -5.32 -1.92 -20.52
C GLY A 319 -4.53 -1.05 -19.54
N MET A 320 -4.43 -1.47 -18.29
CA MET A 320 -3.67 -0.80 -17.24
C MET A 320 -2.17 -1.14 -17.22
N GLN A 321 -1.70 -2.03 -18.11
CA GLN A 321 -0.27 -2.33 -18.21
C GLN A 321 0.56 -1.08 -18.50
N SER A 322 1.58 -0.84 -17.71
CA SER A 322 2.53 0.25 -17.92
C SER A 322 3.38 0.05 -19.18
N SER A 323 3.90 1.14 -19.72
CA SER A 323 4.66 1.15 -20.99
C SER A 323 5.94 0.31 -20.93
N ASP A 324 6.52 0.11 -19.73
CA ASP A 324 7.70 -0.73 -19.48
C ASP A 324 7.38 -2.23 -19.41
N GLY A 325 6.10 -2.59 -19.29
CA GLY A 325 5.60 -3.96 -19.28
C GLY A 325 5.15 -4.50 -17.92
N GLY A 326 5.39 -3.77 -16.83
CA GLY A 326 4.91 -4.12 -15.49
C GLY A 326 3.55 -3.51 -15.14
N TRP A 327 3.08 -3.76 -13.92
CA TRP A 327 1.88 -3.17 -13.34
C TRP A 327 2.19 -2.56 -11.97
N GLY A 328 1.72 -1.33 -11.73
CA GLY A 328 1.58 -0.73 -10.40
C GLY A 328 0.25 -1.16 -9.77
N ALA A 329 -0.01 -0.72 -8.53
CA ALA A 329 -1.23 -1.13 -7.82
C ALA A 329 -2.49 -0.39 -8.30
N PHE A 330 -2.40 0.91 -8.67
CA PHE A 330 -3.57 1.73 -8.99
C PHE A 330 -3.44 2.48 -10.31
N ASP A 331 -2.24 2.88 -10.70
CA ASP A 331 -2.01 3.79 -11.81
C ASP A 331 -1.12 3.18 -12.90
N ALA A 332 -1.50 3.36 -14.16
CA ALA A 332 -0.62 3.03 -15.29
C ALA A 332 0.39 4.17 -15.53
N ASP A 333 1.65 3.79 -15.80
CA ASP A 333 2.72 4.75 -16.13
C ASP A 333 2.97 5.85 -15.06
N ASN A 334 2.71 5.56 -13.79
CA ASN A 334 3.00 6.46 -12.68
C ASN A 334 4.46 6.27 -12.20
N THR A 335 5.40 6.64 -13.05
CA THR A 335 6.83 6.32 -12.90
C THR A 335 7.73 7.56 -12.82
N ARG A 336 7.16 8.75 -12.62
CA ARG A 336 7.93 10.00 -12.60
C ARG A 336 8.68 10.18 -11.28
N THR A 337 9.87 9.61 -11.18
CA THR A 337 10.74 9.66 -9.99
C THR A 337 11.06 11.09 -9.53
N LEU A 338 10.98 12.09 -10.42
CA LEU A 338 11.19 13.51 -10.08
C LEU A 338 10.27 13.98 -8.92
N CYS A 339 9.10 13.37 -8.74
CA CYS A 339 8.19 13.70 -7.64
C CYS A 339 8.81 13.41 -6.27
N ARG A 340 9.71 12.43 -6.18
CA ARG A 340 10.40 12.07 -4.92
C ARG A 340 11.36 13.15 -4.41
N ASP A 341 11.83 14.02 -5.31
CA ASP A 341 12.78 15.10 -4.99
C ASP A 341 12.11 16.38 -4.46
N LEU A 342 10.78 16.41 -4.40
CA LEU A 342 10.04 17.58 -3.90
C LEU A 342 10.21 17.72 -2.38
N PRO A 343 10.32 18.96 -1.84
CA PRO A 343 10.62 19.19 -0.43
C PRO A 343 9.62 18.65 0.57
N PHE A 344 8.38 18.32 0.13
CA PHE A 344 7.35 17.74 0.99
C PHE A 344 7.28 16.21 0.90
N CYS A 345 8.07 15.59 0.02
CA CYS A 345 8.07 14.14 -0.20
C CYS A 345 9.16 13.47 0.65
N ASP A 346 9.12 13.64 1.97
CA ASP A 346 10.06 13.04 2.92
C ASP A 346 9.44 11.88 3.73
N PHE A 347 8.30 11.35 3.28
CA PHE A 347 7.60 10.24 3.91
C PHE A 347 6.97 9.32 2.86
N GLY A 348 7.22 8.03 3.00
CA GLY A 348 6.62 6.99 2.18
C GLY A 348 7.00 7.07 0.70
N GLU A 349 6.14 6.54 -0.15
CA GLU A 349 6.27 6.61 -1.60
C GLU A 349 5.18 7.53 -2.17
N VAL A 350 5.54 8.38 -3.10
CA VAL A 350 4.63 9.39 -3.69
C VAL A 350 4.21 9.07 -5.12
N ILE A 351 4.78 8.01 -5.70
CA ILE A 351 4.41 7.48 -7.02
C ILE A 351 4.07 5.99 -6.91
N ASP A 352 3.39 5.46 -7.92
CA ASP A 352 2.97 4.06 -8.03
C ASP A 352 3.63 3.37 -9.23
N PRO A 353 4.95 3.12 -9.18
CA PRO A 353 5.63 2.42 -10.24
C PRO A 353 5.28 0.93 -10.23
N PRO A 354 5.42 0.22 -11.38
CA PRO A 354 5.31 -1.22 -11.41
C PRO A 354 6.17 -1.90 -10.35
N SER A 355 5.62 -2.94 -9.72
CA SER A 355 6.29 -3.75 -8.70
C SER A 355 6.28 -5.24 -9.07
N ALA A 356 7.16 -6.01 -8.45
CA ALA A 356 7.33 -7.42 -8.82
C ALA A 356 6.14 -8.26 -8.37
N ASP A 357 5.60 -8.00 -7.18
CA ASP A 357 4.42 -8.66 -6.61
C ASP A 357 3.17 -8.42 -7.48
N VAL A 358 2.74 -7.16 -7.68
CA VAL A 358 1.56 -6.84 -8.51
C VAL A 358 1.72 -7.36 -9.95
N THR A 359 2.93 -7.19 -10.54
CA THR A 359 3.20 -7.72 -11.89
C THR A 359 3.08 -9.25 -11.93
N ALA A 360 3.53 -9.94 -10.88
CA ALA A 360 3.45 -11.40 -10.78
C ALA A 360 2.00 -11.87 -10.67
N HIS A 361 1.19 -11.28 -9.78
CA HIS A 361 -0.21 -11.68 -9.61
C HIS A 361 -1.01 -11.47 -10.90
N VAL A 362 -0.79 -10.34 -11.62
CA VAL A 362 -1.44 -10.14 -12.94
C VAL A 362 -0.96 -11.18 -13.96
N VAL A 363 0.33 -11.53 -13.98
CA VAL A 363 0.85 -12.58 -14.89
C VAL A 363 0.27 -13.96 -14.54
N GLU A 364 0.16 -14.31 -13.25
CA GLU A 364 -0.48 -15.55 -12.80
C GLU A 364 -1.94 -15.61 -13.21
N MET A 365 -2.66 -14.51 -13.01
CA MET A 365 -4.05 -14.38 -13.45
C MET A 365 -4.19 -14.55 -14.96
N LEU A 366 -3.34 -13.90 -15.77
CA LEU A 366 -3.36 -14.06 -17.22
C LEU A 366 -3.08 -15.51 -17.64
N ALA A 367 -2.17 -16.19 -16.96
CA ALA A 367 -1.93 -17.61 -17.18
C ALA A 367 -3.16 -18.47 -16.84
N ALA A 368 -3.80 -18.19 -15.70
CA ALA A 368 -5.00 -18.91 -15.26
C ALA A 368 -6.20 -18.75 -16.21
N VAL A 369 -6.31 -17.64 -16.93
CA VAL A 369 -7.35 -17.42 -17.95
C VAL A 369 -6.94 -17.84 -19.37
N GLY A 370 -5.77 -18.50 -19.53
CA GLY A 370 -5.29 -19.04 -20.81
C GLY A 370 -4.59 -18.02 -21.71
N LEU A 371 -4.16 -16.88 -21.17
CA LEU A 371 -3.51 -15.78 -21.90
C LEU A 371 -1.97 -15.72 -21.65
N ALA A 372 -1.36 -16.78 -21.14
CA ALA A 372 0.08 -16.84 -20.84
C ALA A 372 0.97 -16.52 -22.06
N SER A 373 0.56 -16.94 -23.25
CA SER A 373 1.30 -16.70 -24.50
C SER A 373 1.05 -15.32 -25.13
N GLU A 374 0.10 -14.56 -24.60
CA GLU A 374 -0.27 -13.27 -25.16
C GLU A 374 0.77 -12.17 -24.85
N ARG A 375 0.76 -11.12 -25.65
CA ARG A 375 1.74 -10.03 -25.53
C ARG A 375 1.80 -9.40 -24.14
N PRO A 376 0.67 -9.13 -23.42
CA PRO A 376 0.73 -8.56 -22.07
C PRO A 376 1.49 -9.45 -21.09
N ALA A 377 1.18 -10.76 -21.03
CA ALA A 377 1.86 -11.70 -20.14
C ALA A 377 3.35 -11.79 -20.47
N ARG A 378 3.73 -11.89 -21.76
CA ARG A 378 5.15 -11.92 -22.18
C ARG A 378 5.91 -10.65 -21.79
N ARG A 379 5.26 -9.47 -21.87
CA ARG A 379 5.87 -8.21 -21.42
C ARG A 379 6.05 -8.18 -19.91
N GLY A 380 5.06 -8.67 -19.15
CA GLY A 380 5.15 -8.83 -17.69
C GLY A 380 6.29 -9.75 -17.29
N LEU A 381 6.37 -10.93 -17.87
CA LEU A 381 7.50 -11.86 -17.67
C LEU A 381 8.85 -11.21 -18.02
N GLY A 382 8.90 -10.47 -19.12
CA GLY A 382 10.10 -9.72 -19.50
C GLY A 382 10.46 -8.62 -18.49
N TRP A 383 9.46 -7.97 -17.89
CA TRP A 383 9.66 -6.99 -16.83
C TRP A 383 10.18 -7.67 -15.56
N LEU A 384 9.58 -8.76 -15.11
CA LEU A 384 10.02 -9.54 -13.95
C LEU A 384 11.46 -10.05 -14.12
N ALA A 385 11.81 -10.56 -15.32
CA ALA A 385 13.17 -11.02 -15.61
C ALA A 385 14.23 -9.91 -15.50
N ARG A 386 13.89 -8.67 -15.87
CA ARG A 386 14.82 -7.52 -15.75
C ARG A 386 14.96 -7.00 -14.32
N ASN A 387 13.98 -7.28 -13.47
CA ASN A 387 13.93 -6.79 -12.09
C ASN A 387 14.32 -7.86 -11.06
N GLN A 388 14.78 -9.04 -11.49
CA GLN A 388 15.40 -10.01 -10.60
C GLN A 388 16.71 -9.43 -10.04
N GLU A 389 16.88 -9.49 -8.73
CA GLU A 389 18.12 -9.05 -8.10
C GLU A 389 19.27 -10.05 -8.34
N HIS A 390 20.50 -9.59 -8.20
CA HIS A 390 21.69 -10.43 -8.42
C HIS A 390 21.72 -11.70 -7.55
N GLY A 391 21.11 -11.65 -6.35
CA GLY A 391 20.99 -12.80 -5.45
C GLY A 391 19.98 -13.85 -5.91
N GLY A 392 19.09 -13.51 -6.86
CA GLY A 392 18.04 -14.39 -7.37
C GLY A 392 16.63 -14.07 -6.86
N SER A 393 16.48 -13.20 -5.87
CA SER A 393 15.20 -12.77 -5.31
C SER A 393 14.56 -11.61 -6.08
N TRP A 394 13.32 -11.28 -5.72
CA TRP A 394 12.63 -10.05 -6.13
C TRP A 394 12.19 -9.24 -4.93
N PHE A 395 12.27 -7.92 -5.06
CA PHE A 395 11.79 -6.98 -4.07
C PHE A 395 10.26 -7.05 -3.95
N GLY A 396 9.73 -7.14 -2.71
CA GLY A 396 8.32 -7.08 -2.40
C GLY A 396 7.90 -5.67 -2.02
N ARG A 397 6.93 -5.11 -2.73
CA ARG A 397 6.41 -3.76 -2.48
C ARG A 397 5.33 -3.76 -1.40
N TRP A 398 4.41 -4.75 -1.43
CA TRP A 398 3.24 -4.81 -0.57
C TRP A 398 3.33 -5.84 0.55
N GLY A 399 4.32 -6.70 0.52
CA GLY A 399 4.66 -7.68 1.56
C GLY A 399 6.15 -7.70 1.86
N ALA A 400 6.51 -8.09 3.08
CA ALA A 400 7.89 -8.07 3.58
C ALA A 400 8.65 -9.34 3.22
N ASN A 401 9.67 -9.16 2.53
CA ASN A 401 10.14 -8.27 1.49
C ASN A 401 10.57 -9.12 0.30
N HIS A 402 11.85 -9.57 0.25
CA HIS A 402 12.35 -10.42 -0.84
C HIS A 402 11.76 -11.84 -0.79
N VAL A 403 11.44 -12.37 0.41
CA VAL A 403 10.72 -13.64 0.54
C VAL A 403 9.33 -13.53 -0.08
N TYR A 404 8.60 -12.44 0.16
CA TYR A 404 7.29 -12.18 -0.45
C TYR A 404 7.37 -12.02 -1.97
N GLY A 405 8.22 -11.09 -2.45
CA GLY A 405 8.35 -10.85 -3.88
C GLY A 405 8.78 -12.09 -4.67
N THR A 406 9.68 -12.90 -4.09
CA THR A 406 10.09 -14.18 -4.69
C THR A 406 8.96 -15.20 -4.63
N GLY A 407 8.20 -15.21 -3.50
CA GLY A 407 7.01 -16.04 -3.28
C GLY A 407 5.89 -15.80 -4.28
N ALA A 408 5.76 -14.56 -4.78
CA ALA A 408 4.80 -14.19 -5.81
C ALA A 408 5.32 -14.49 -7.24
N VAL A 409 6.58 -14.14 -7.53
CA VAL A 409 7.10 -14.20 -8.90
C VAL A 409 7.33 -15.64 -9.39
N VAL A 410 7.85 -16.54 -8.56
CA VAL A 410 8.16 -17.91 -9.00
C VAL A 410 6.88 -18.68 -9.42
N PRO A 411 5.79 -18.71 -8.61
CA PRO A 411 4.53 -19.35 -9.03
C PRO A 411 3.96 -18.73 -10.31
N ALA A 412 3.94 -17.41 -10.41
CA ALA A 412 3.44 -16.71 -11.59
C ALA A 412 4.22 -17.04 -12.87
N ALA A 413 5.56 -17.05 -12.79
CA ALA A 413 6.41 -17.37 -13.93
C ALA A 413 6.20 -18.82 -14.39
N VAL A 414 6.13 -19.78 -13.47
CA VAL A 414 5.91 -21.19 -13.80
C VAL A 414 4.49 -21.40 -14.35
N ALA A 415 3.47 -20.80 -13.75
CA ALA A 415 2.10 -20.84 -14.28
C ALA A 415 2.01 -20.28 -15.70
N ALA A 416 2.81 -19.27 -16.03
CA ALA A 416 2.91 -18.68 -17.37
C ALA A 416 3.83 -19.47 -18.33
N GLY A 417 4.30 -20.68 -17.94
CA GLY A 417 5.02 -21.61 -18.80
C GLY A 417 6.54 -21.45 -18.79
N ILE A 418 7.12 -20.68 -17.86
CA ILE A 418 8.57 -20.69 -17.64
C ILE A 418 8.93 -22.02 -16.96
N SER A 419 9.95 -22.69 -17.48
CA SER A 419 10.40 -23.97 -16.92
C SER A 419 10.93 -23.81 -15.50
N SER A 420 10.64 -24.77 -14.61
CA SER A 420 11.27 -24.88 -13.28
C SER A 420 12.80 -24.99 -13.35
N HIS A 421 13.33 -25.40 -14.51
CA HIS A 421 14.79 -25.46 -14.78
C HIS A 421 15.36 -24.16 -15.40
N ASP A 422 14.56 -23.13 -15.64
CA ASP A 422 15.08 -21.82 -16.09
C ASP A 422 16.11 -21.29 -15.09
N PRO A 423 17.26 -20.79 -15.54
CA PRO A 423 18.31 -20.31 -14.63
C PRO A 423 17.85 -19.30 -13.59
N ARG A 424 16.87 -18.45 -13.93
CA ARG A 424 16.31 -17.44 -13.01
C ARG A 424 15.48 -18.10 -11.91
N ILE A 425 14.67 -19.10 -12.26
CA ILE A 425 13.91 -19.89 -11.28
C ILE A 425 14.88 -20.65 -10.37
N ARG A 426 15.91 -21.28 -10.94
CA ARG A 426 16.92 -21.99 -10.13
C ARG A 426 17.71 -21.08 -9.20
N GLN A 427 18.00 -19.84 -9.61
CA GLN A 427 18.62 -18.84 -8.73
C GLN A 427 17.69 -18.46 -7.59
N ALA A 428 16.39 -18.29 -7.84
CA ALA A 428 15.40 -18.00 -6.81
C ALA A 428 15.24 -19.15 -5.81
N VAL A 429 15.16 -20.38 -6.29
CA VAL A 429 15.14 -21.60 -5.45
C VAL A 429 16.36 -21.61 -4.53
N LYS A 430 17.56 -21.48 -5.13
CA LYS A 430 18.79 -21.46 -4.36
C LYS A 430 18.79 -20.32 -3.32
N TRP A 431 18.31 -19.13 -3.68
CA TRP A 431 18.24 -18.02 -2.75
C TRP A 431 17.32 -18.34 -1.55
N LEU A 432 16.15 -18.95 -1.79
CA LEU A 432 15.25 -19.39 -0.71
C LEU A 432 15.89 -20.46 0.17
N GLU A 433 16.55 -21.47 -0.41
CA GLU A 433 17.25 -22.50 0.33
C GLU A 433 18.39 -21.94 1.20
N ASP A 434 19.18 -20.99 0.66
CA ASP A 434 20.29 -20.34 1.36
C ASP A 434 19.80 -19.44 2.52
N HIS A 435 18.51 -19.03 2.53
CA HIS A 435 17.91 -18.15 3.55
C HIS A 435 16.90 -18.87 4.46
N GLN A 436 16.79 -20.20 4.37
CA GLN A 436 16.01 -20.97 5.33
C GLN A 436 16.67 -20.93 6.70
N ASN A 437 15.90 -20.60 7.73
CA ASN A 437 16.38 -20.58 9.10
C ASN A 437 16.71 -22.00 9.63
N ALA A 438 17.52 -22.06 10.69
CA ALA A 438 17.92 -23.32 11.29
C ALA A 438 16.72 -24.12 11.84
N ASP A 439 15.64 -23.43 12.23
CA ASP A 439 14.39 -24.05 12.67
C ASP A 439 13.53 -24.64 11.55
N GLY A 440 13.86 -24.38 10.29
CA GLY A 440 13.15 -24.86 9.10
C GLY A 440 12.16 -23.87 8.50
N GLY A 441 11.84 -22.75 9.16
CA GLY A 441 10.99 -21.69 8.65
C GLY A 441 11.77 -20.64 7.85
N TRP A 442 11.03 -19.62 7.37
CA TRP A 442 11.59 -18.41 6.76
C TRP A 442 11.07 -17.18 7.46
N GLY A 443 11.93 -16.18 7.51
CA GLY A 443 11.58 -14.86 8.04
C GLY A 443 12.49 -13.79 7.50
N GLU A 444 11.93 -12.59 7.32
CA GLU A 444 12.66 -11.43 6.85
C GLU A 444 12.26 -10.20 7.68
N ASP A 445 13.26 -9.58 8.29
CA ASP A 445 13.08 -8.39 9.10
C ASP A 445 12.84 -7.16 8.21
N LEU A 446 12.01 -6.24 8.66
CA LEU A 446 11.68 -5.00 7.94
C LEU A 446 12.90 -4.10 7.69
N ARG A 447 14.01 -4.33 8.39
CA ARG A 447 15.30 -3.68 8.11
C ARG A 447 15.80 -3.96 6.69
N SER A 448 15.38 -5.06 6.07
CA SER A 448 15.72 -5.40 4.69
C SER A 448 15.32 -4.34 3.66
N TYR A 449 14.36 -3.46 3.99
CA TYR A 449 13.97 -2.33 3.14
C TYR A 449 15.01 -1.20 3.11
N VAL A 450 15.88 -1.10 4.10
CA VAL A 450 16.87 -0.02 4.24
C VAL A 450 18.32 -0.52 4.32
N ASP A 451 18.51 -1.80 4.66
CA ASP A 451 19.82 -2.42 4.83
C ASP A 451 19.88 -3.77 4.08
N PRO A 452 20.65 -3.84 2.98
CA PRO A 452 20.75 -5.05 2.16
C PRO A 452 21.26 -6.28 2.91
N ASP A 453 21.98 -6.12 4.02
CA ASP A 453 22.50 -7.24 4.82
C ASP A 453 21.38 -8.01 5.55
N TRP A 454 20.18 -7.43 5.61
CA TRP A 454 19.01 -8.05 6.21
C TRP A 454 18.08 -8.77 5.21
N LYS A 455 18.42 -8.81 3.93
CA LYS A 455 17.63 -9.52 2.91
C LYS A 455 17.51 -10.99 3.26
N GLY A 456 16.27 -11.49 3.32
CA GLY A 456 15.96 -12.86 3.68
C GLY A 456 16.33 -13.27 5.10
N ARG A 457 16.57 -12.34 6.01
CA ARG A 457 16.99 -12.61 7.38
C ARG A 457 16.00 -12.04 8.39
N GLY A 458 15.53 -12.88 9.28
CA GLY A 458 14.60 -12.53 10.36
C GLY A 458 14.12 -13.77 11.08
N ALA A 459 13.34 -13.59 12.15
CA ALA A 459 12.68 -14.71 12.82
C ALA A 459 11.65 -15.35 11.87
N SER A 460 11.53 -16.67 11.92
CA SER A 460 10.56 -17.40 11.12
C SER A 460 9.14 -16.95 11.44
N THR A 461 8.33 -16.73 10.40
CA THR A 461 6.91 -16.39 10.51
C THR A 461 6.07 -17.34 9.65
N ALA A 462 4.81 -17.49 9.99
CA ALA A 462 3.91 -18.40 9.28
C ALA A 462 3.67 -17.94 7.83
N SER A 463 3.43 -16.63 7.63
CA SER A 463 3.21 -16.07 6.30
C SER A 463 4.46 -16.15 5.42
N GLN A 464 5.64 -15.79 5.93
CA GLN A 464 6.87 -15.80 5.14
C GLN A 464 7.35 -17.23 4.84
N THR A 465 7.17 -18.16 5.80
CA THR A 465 7.42 -19.59 5.55
C THR A 465 6.50 -20.12 4.44
N ALA A 466 5.24 -19.73 4.46
CA ALA A 466 4.29 -20.13 3.41
C ALA A 466 4.65 -19.53 2.05
N TRP A 467 5.06 -18.28 1.95
CA TRP A 467 5.49 -17.66 0.68
C TRP A 467 6.70 -18.38 0.07
N ALA A 468 7.69 -18.72 0.90
CA ALA A 468 8.83 -19.50 0.44
C ALA A 468 8.41 -20.90 -0.07
N LEU A 469 7.52 -21.58 0.69
CA LEU A 469 6.99 -22.88 0.29
C LEU A 469 6.19 -22.81 -1.04
N LEU A 470 5.36 -21.78 -1.23
CA LEU A 470 4.61 -21.59 -2.48
C LEU A 470 5.54 -21.48 -3.69
N ALA A 471 6.66 -20.75 -3.55
CA ALA A 471 7.68 -20.64 -4.60
C ALA A 471 8.37 -21.98 -4.87
N LEU A 472 8.84 -22.67 -3.82
CA LEU A 472 9.54 -23.94 -3.95
C LEU A 472 8.64 -25.03 -4.54
N LEU A 473 7.38 -25.11 -4.09
CA LEU A 473 6.40 -26.05 -4.65
C LEU A 473 6.12 -25.79 -6.13
N ALA A 474 6.00 -24.52 -6.54
CA ALA A 474 5.83 -24.17 -7.94
C ALA A 474 7.07 -24.49 -8.79
N ALA A 475 8.26 -24.48 -8.21
CA ALA A 475 9.52 -24.82 -8.87
C ALA A 475 9.84 -26.32 -8.88
N ASP A 476 8.87 -27.20 -8.60
CA ASP A 476 9.00 -28.68 -8.54
C ASP A 476 9.93 -29.20 -7.41
N GLU A 477 10.13 -28.41 -6.33
CA GLU A 477 10.99 -28.79 -5.20
C GLU A 477 10.25 -29.52 -4.07
N ARG A 478 9.09 -30.10 -4.33
CA ARG A 478 8.23 -30.75 -3.34
C ARG A 478 8.95 -31.72 -2.39
N THR A 479 9.92 -32.49 -2.90
CA THR A 479 10.66 -33.50 -2.14
C THR A 479 12.01 -33.00 -1.62
N SER A 480 12.27 -31.70 -1.71
CA SER A 480 13.51 -31.12 -1.18
C SER A 480 13.47 -31.07 0.34
N GLU A 481 14.65 -31.17 0.96
CA GLU A 481 14.81 -31.02 2.40
C GLU A 481 14.26 -29.67 2.91
N ALA A 482 14.41 -28.62 2.11
CA ALA A 482 13.93 -27.28 2.46
C ALA A 482 12.40 -27.26 2.56
N VAL A 483 11.69 -27.88 1.62
CA VAL A 483 10.22 -27.97 1.67
C VAL A 483 9.76 -28.84 2.83
N GLU A 484 10.38 -29.99 3.05
CA GLU A 484 10.02 -30.87 4.17
C GLU A 484 10.16 -30.15 5.52
N ARG A 485 11.27 -29.47 5.77
CA ARG A 485 11.51 -28.70 6.99
C ARG A 485 10.52 -27.56 7.16
N GLY A 486 10.18 -26.83 6.10
CA GLY A 486 9.22 -25.73 6.15
C GLY A 486 7.80 -26.21 6.44
N VAL A 487 7.38 -27.33 5.87
CA VAL A 487 6.08 -27.96 6.16
C VAL A 487 6.01 -28.43 7.60
N ILE A 488 7.07 -29.07 8.12
CA ILE A 488 7.18 -29.49 9.51
C ILE A 488 7.09 -28.26 10.43
N TRP A 489 7.82 -27.18 10.10
CA TRP A 489 7.78 -25.94 10.87
C TRP A 489 6.35 -25.38 10.99
N LEU A 490 5.60 -25.29 9.89
CA LEU A 490 4.21 -24.85 9.91
C LEU A 490 3.33 -25.77 10.76
N ALA A 491 3.50 -27.09 10.64
CA ALA A 491 2.71 -28.06 11.42
C ALA A 491 2.99 -27.97 12.92
N GLU A 492 4.25 -27.82 13.32
CA GLU A 492 4.66 -27.77 14.73
C GLU A 492 4.30 -26.43 15.41
N HIS A 493 4.20 -25.33 14.65
CA HIS A 493 3.85 -24.00 15.17
C HIS A 493 2.37 -23.67 15.04
N GLN A 494 1.54 -24.59 14.54
CA GLN A 494 0.10 -24.41 14.55
C GLN A 494 -0.44 -24.49 15.99
N THR A 495 -1.23 -23.50 16.39
CA THR A 495 -1.87 -23.48 17.71
C THR A 495 -2.99 -24.53 17.82
N ALA A 496 -3.46 -24.82 19.05
CA ALA A 496 -4.57 -25.75 19.27
C ALA A 496 -5.88 -25.31 18.59
N GLU A 497 -6.03 -24.02 18.34
CA GLU A 497 -7.16 -23.40 17.62
C GLU A 497 -7.03 -23.51 16.09
N GLY A 498 -5.94 -24.07 15.58
CA GLY A 498 -5.71 -24.24 14.14
C GLY A 498 -5.18 -22.98 13.44
N THR A 499 -4.66 -22.02 14.18
CA THR A 499 -4.06 -20.78 13.67
C THR A 499 -2.55 -20.75 13.96
N TRP A 500 -1.89 -19.64 13.63
CA TRP A 500 -0.48 -19.37 13.95
C TRP A 500 -0.34 -18.03 14.67
N ASP A 501 0.58 -17.97 15.63
CA ASP A 501 0.98 -16.70 16.23
C ASP A 501 2.00 -16.00 15.35
N GLU A 502 1.70 -14.77 14.96
CA GLU A 502 2.59 -13.94 14.15
C GLU A 502 2.54 -12.49 14.63
N PRO A 503 3.38 -12.13 15.60
CA PRO A 503 3.44 -10.76 16.13
C PRO A 503 4.19 -9.80 15.19
N HIS A 504 4.80 -10.31 14.14
CA HIS A 504 5.59 -9.53 13.19
C HIS A 504 4.70 -8.83 12.17
N TYR A 505 5.16 -7.70 11.68
CA TYR A 505 4.51 -6.93 10.62
C TYR A 505 5.04 -7.43 9.28
N THR A 506 4.21 -8.10 8.51
CA THR A 506 4.57 -8.69 7.22
C THR A 506 3.89 -8.02 6.02
N GLY A 507 2.92 -7.15 6.25
CA GLY A 507 2.34 -6.27 5.23
C GLY A 507 3.01 -4.89 5.20
N THR A 508 3.02 -4.27 4.03
CA THR A 508 3.70 -2.99 3.81
C THR A 508 2.76 -1.98 3.16
N GLY A 509 2.53 -0.86 3.82
CA GLY A 509 1.94 0.32 3.17
C GLY A 509 3.02 1.14 2.44
N PHE A 510 4.11 1.49 3.15
CA PHE A 510 5.25 2.20 2.59
C PHE A 510 6.56 1.55 3.02
N PRO A 511 7.33 0.96 2.10
CA PRO A 511 8.65 0.39 2.39
C PRO A 511 9.57 1.38 3.11
N GLY A 512 10.11 0.97 4.25
CA GLY A 512 10.95 1.81 5.11
C GLY A 512 10.21 2.72 6.09
N ASP A 513 8.87 2.87 5.97
CA ASP A 513 8.12 3.89 6.71
C ASP A 513 6.86 3.40 7.42
N PHE A 514 6.04 2.55 6.81
CA PHE A 514 4.76 2.13 7.35
C PHE A 514 4.47 0.67 7.04
N TYR A 515 4.17 -0.10 8.09
CA TYR A 515 3.95 -1.54 8.02
C TYR A 515 2.66 -1.94 8.71
N ILE A 516 2.12 -3.06 8.29
CA ILE A 516 0.84 -3.59 8.77
C ILE A 516 1.05 -5.03 9.26
N ASN A 517 0.52 -5.35 10.43
CA ASN A 517 0.36 -6.73 10.85
C ASN A 517 -0.97 -7.24 10.27
N TYR A 518 -0.88 -7.92 9.14
CA TYR A 518 -2.02 -8.52 8.47
C TYR A 518 -2.40 -9.83 9.15
N HIS A 519 -3.49 -9.83 9.92
CA HIS A 519 -3.94 -11.01 10.65
C HIS A 519 -4.32 -12.18 9.74
N LEU A 520 -4.81 -11.92 8.53
CA LEU A 520 -5.17 -12.96 7.59
C LEU A 520 -3.96 -13.67 6.97
N TYR A 521 -2.83 -13.00 6.80
CA TYR A 521 -1.66 -13.58 6.14
C TYR A 521 -1.19 -14.85 6.81
N ARG A 522 -1.13 -14.88 8.13
CA ARG A 522 -0.78 -16.06 8.93
C ARG A 522 -1.78 -17.20 8.85
N LEU A 523 -2.95 -17.00 8.23
CA LEU A 523 -3.99 -18.01 8.03
C LEU A 523 -4.06 -18.45 6.56
N ALA A 524 -4.26 -17.50 5.65
CA ALA A 524 -4.49 -17.78 4.24
C ALA A 524 -3.28 -18.41 3.55
N PHE A 525 -2.08 -17.84 3.73
CA PHE A 525 -0.88 -18.35 3.04
C PHE A 525 -0.40 -19.71 3.55
N PRO A 526 -0.33 -20.00 4.88
CA PRO A 526 -0.06 -21.36 5.35
C PRO A 526 -1.07 -22.38 4.83
N LEU A 527 -2.36 -22.01 4.78
CA LEU A 527 -3.39 -22.89 4.24
C LEU A 527 -3.17 -23.18 2.74
N GLN A 528 -2.81 -22.17 1.95
CA GLN A 528 -2.46 -22.34 0.53
C GLN A 528 -1.23 -23.26 0.37
N ALA A 529 -0.16 -23.01 1.10
CA ALA A 529 1.08 -23.76 0.99
C ALA A 529 0.89 -25.22 1.38
N LEU A 530 0.28 -25.49 2.53
CA LEU A 530 -0.02 -26.86 2.99
C LEU A 530 -1.02 -27.55 2.07
N GLY A 531 -2.03 -26.84 1.59
CA GLY A 531 -3.00 -27.37 0.63
C GLY A 531 -2.34 -27.77 -0.70
N ARG A 532 -1.49 -26.94 -1.26
CA ARG A 532 -0.73 -27.25 -2.50
C ARG A 532 0.26 -28.40 -2.28
N TYR A 533 0.91 -28.46 -1.12
CA TYR A 533 1.78 -29.57 -0.74
C TYR A 533 1.02 -30.90 -0.73
N LEU A 534 -0.11 -30.98 -0.03
CA LEU A 534 -0.90 -32.22 0.10
C LEU A 534 -1.59 -32.65 -1.21
N ASN A 535 -2.11 -31.70 -1.98
CA ASN A 535 -2.85 -32.01 -3.22
C ASN A 535 -1.95 -32.40 -4.39
N GLY A 536 -0.69 -31.99 -4.37
CA GLY A 536 0.27 -32.49 -5.34
C GLY A 536 0.59 -33.97 -5.15
N GLU A 537 0.71 -34.45 -3.88
CA GLU A 537 0.88 -35.88 -3.59
C GLU A 537 -0.26 -36.73 -4.19
N ARG A 538 -1.49 -36.21 -4.20
CA ARG A 538 -2.65 -36.89 -4.80
C ARG A 538 -2.62 -36.90 -6.33
N ARG A 539 -1.94 -35.97 -6.98
CA ARG A 539 -1.76 -35.94 -8.45
C ARG A 539 -0.63 -36.88 -8.89
N ASP A 540 0.43 -36.96 -8.14
CA ASP A 540 1.59 -37.85 -8.42
C ASP A 540 1.25 -39.33 -8.15
N ALA A 541 0.22 -39.59 -7.33
CA ALA A 541 -0.27 -40.95 -7.03
C ALA A 541 -1.36 -41.45 -7.98
N ARG A 542 -1.78 -40.67 -8.99
CA ARG A 542 -2.74 -41.06 -10.04
C ARG A 542 -2.08 -41.08 -11.40
#